data_95ec06d4c7dca086d8d81f2ce971dab5
#
_entry.id   95ec06d4c7dca086d8d81f2ce971dab5
#
_cell.length_a   1.000
_cell.length_b   1.000
_cell.length_c   1.000
_cell.angle_alpha   90.00
_cell.angle_beta   90.00
_cell.angle_gamma   90.00
#
_symmetry.space_group_name_H-M   'P 1'
#
loop_
_entity.id
_entity.type
_entity.pdbx_description
1 polymer ?
#
loop_
_entity_poly.entity_id
_entity_poly.type
_entity_poly.pdbx_seq_one_letter_code
_entity_poly.pdbx_strand_id
1 'polypeptide(L)'
;GSETGYSKSRKSEKMLNIEEAINDAIDKVITKVINYWNSDLKNGIQYKTIIQISSEFDNEEIEEIQFSLMDAIDNMVNESKENIITDETMDYIIWCDPIKYNKTSKVYRTLKSNFNKESSLGTLKKININRKILLLKIDND
;
A
#
# COMPACT_ATOMS: atom_id res chain seq x y z
N GLY A 1 -25.99 -11.68 24.41
CA GLY A 1 -27.01 -11.67 24.54
C GLY A 1 -27.80 -12.18 25.57
N SER A 2 -28.40 -12.07 25.92
CA SER A 2 -28.89 -12.35 26.63
C SER A 2 -30.06 -12.45 27.03
N GLU A 3 -30.75 -12.70 27.26
CA GLU A 3 -31.70 -12.82 27.69
C GLU A 3 -32.23 -13.28 28.14
N THR A 4 -32.52 -13.54 28.30
CA THR A 4 -32.95 -13.74 28.83
C THR A 4 -34.02 -14.10 29.34
N GLY A 5 -34.33 -14.18 29.76
CA GLY A 5 -35.39 -14.45 30.32
C GLY A 5 -36.44 -15.08 29.77
N TYR A 6 -36.48 -15.44 28.71
CA TYR A 6 -37.49 -15.97 28.25
C TYR A 6 -37.36 -17.12 27.58
N SER A 7 -36.59 -17.82 27.91
CA SER A 7 -36.47 -19.11 27.45
C SER A 7 -37.67 -19.95 27.48
N LYS A 8 -38.67 -19.46 27.93
CA LYS A 8 -39.90 -20.15 27.99
C LYS A 8 -40.53 -20.27 26.67
N SER A 9 -40.09 -19.51 25.71
CA SER A 9 -40.73 -19.44 24.44
C SER A 9 -39.75 -19.82 23.36
N ARG A 10 -40.15 -20.60 22.43
CA ARG A 10 -39.37 -20.95 21.28
C ARG A 10 -39.00 -19.74 20.48
N LYS A 11 -39.85 -18.75 20.40
CA LYS A 11 -39.61 -17.49 19.74
C LYS A 11 -38.47 -16.73 20.40
N SER A 12 -38.40 -16.77 21.72
CA SER A 12 -37.35 -16.12 22.46
C SER A 12 -36.00 -16.76 22.21
N GLU A 13 -35.95 -18.09 22.18
CA GLU A 13 -34.71 -18.81 21.88
C GLU A 13 -34.22 -18.45 20.51
N LYS A 14 -35.11 -18.34 19.52
CA LYS A 14 -34.77 -17.99 18.17
C LYS A 14 -34.22 -16.57 18.08
N MET A 15 -34.77 -15.64 18.85
CA MET A 15 -34.26 -14.27 18.90
C MET A 15 -32.87 -14.21 19.54
N LEU A 16 -32.62 -14.96 20.57
CA LEU A 16 -31.28 -15.03 21.16
C LEU A 16 -30.24 -15.57 20.20
N ASN A 17 -30.60 -16.57 19.42
CA ASN A 17 -29.67 -17.12 18.41
C ASN A 17 -29.37 -16.09 17.32
N ILE A 18 -30.32 -15.28 16.92
CA ILE A 18 -30.11 -14.21 15.94
C ILE A 18 -29.20 -13.14 16.53
N GLU A 19 -29.40 -12.74 17.77
CA GLU A 19 -28.54 -11.77 18.43
C GLU A 19 -27.10 -12.25 18.53
N GLU A 20 -26.89 -13.52 18.89
CA GLU A 20 -25.57 -14.11 18.93
C GLU A 20 -24.89 -14.09 17.56
N ALA A 21 -25.64 -14.43 16.50
CA ALA A 21 -25.11 -14.41 15.13
C ALA A 21 -24.70 -13.00 14.70
N ILE A 22 -25.48 -11.99 15.06
CA ILE A 22 -25.17 -10.60 14.77
C ILE A 22 -23.92 -10.16 15.53
N ASN A 23 -23.81 -10.50 16.81
CA ASN A 23 -22.65 -10.15 17.62
C ASN A 23 -21.39 -10.81 17.09
N ASP A 24 -21.46 -12.06 16.66
CA ASP A 24 -20.33 -12.76 16.03
C ASP A 24 -19.88 -12.06 14.76
N ALA A 25 -20.83 -11.62 13.91
CA ALA A 25 -20.51 -10.91 12.69
C ALA A 25 -19.84 -9.56 12.99
N ILE A 26 -20.30 -8.83 13.99
CA ILE A 26 -19.70 -7.57 14.42
C ILE A 26 -18.28 -7.82 14.93
N ASP A 27 -18.07 -8.83 15.76
CA ASP A 27 -16.75 -9.17 16.27
C ASP A 27 -15.77 -9.49 15.15
N LYS A 28 -16.22 -10.19 14.11
CA LYS A 28 -15.37 -10.48 12.94
C LYS A 28 -14.99 -9.23 12.18
N VAL A 29 -15.92 -8.30 12.02
CA VAL A 29 -15.65 -7.01 11.35
C VAL A 29 -14.66 -6.20 12.17
N ILE A 30 -14.86 -6.09 13.47
CA ILE A 30 -13.95 -5.37 14.37
C ILE A 30 -12.56 -5.98 14.31
N THR A 31 -12.46 -7.31 14.35
CA THR A 31 -11.17 -8.00 14.26
C THR A 31 -10.45 -7.66 12.96
N LYS A 32 -11.15 -7.63 11.83
CA LYS A 32 -10.55 -7.25 10.55
C LYS A 32 -10.05 -5.81 10.56
N VAL A 33 -10.82 -4.89 11.10
CA VAL A 33 -10.43 -3.48 11.21
C VAL A 33 -9.21 -3.32 12.09
N ILE A 34 -9.18 -3.99 13.24
CA ILE A 34 -8.04 -3.94 14.15
C ILE A 34 -6.80 -4.53 13.49
N ASN A 35 -6.92 -5.65 12.78
CA ASN A 35 -5.79 -6.27 12.09
C ASN A 35 -5.25 -5.37 10.99
N TYR A 36 -6.13 -4.70 10.26
CA TYR A 36 -5.73 -3.73 9.23
C TYR A 36 -4.95 -2.57 9.84
N TRP A 37 -5.45 -1.98 10.92
CA TRP A 37 -4.78 -0.89 11.62
C TRP A 37 -3.46 -1.32 12.24
N ASN A 38 -3.40 -2.51 12.81
CA ASN A 38 -2.16 -3.06 13.37
C ASN A 38 -1.11 -3.26 12.29
N SER A 39 -1.52 -3.68 11.09
CA SER A 39 -0.61 -3.80 9.95
C SER A 39 -0.04 -2.45 9.57
N ASP A 40 -0.87 -1.41 9.48
CA ASP A 40 -0.41 -0.05 9.19
C ASP A 40 0.50 0.48 10.29
N LEU A 41 0.17 0.24 11.56
CA LEU A 41 1.01 0.67 12.67
C LEU A 41 2.35 -0.04 12.67
N LYS A 42 2.37 -1.31 12.30
CA LYS A 42 3.59 -2.11 12.27
C LYS A 42 4.48 -1.76 11.08
N ASN A 43 3.89 -1.62 9.90
CA ASN A 43 4.61 -1.44 8.64
C ASN A 43 4.76 0.03 8.26
N GLY A 44 3.95 0.92 8.84
CA GLY A 44 3.95 2.34 8.54
C GLY A 44 2.77 2.78 7.67
N ILE A 45 2.88 3.96 7.09
CA ILE A 45 1.84 4.49 6.21
C ILE A 45 1.96 3.84 4.84
N GLN A 46 0.83 3.40 4.31
CA GLN A 46 0.74 2.76 3.02
C GLN A 46 0.59 3.79 1.90
N TYR A 47 1.42 3.66 0.87
CA TYR A 47 1.34 4.47 -0.34
C TYR A 47 1.27 3.58 -1.56
N LYS A 48 0.38 3.95 -2.50
CA LYS A 48 0.30 3.31 -3.81
C LYS A 48 1.23 4.05 -4.76
N THR A 49 2.17 3.34 -5.36
CA THR A 49 3.16 3.92 -6.25
C THR A 49 3.08 3.26 -7.61
N ILE A 50 2.82 4.06 -8.65
CA ILE A 50 2.76 3.60 -10.03
C ILE A 50 3.81 4.39 -10.80
N ILE A 51 4.73 3.69 -11.45
CA ILE A 51 5.83 4.29 -12.20
C ILE A 51 5.75 3.82 -13.64
N GLN A 52 5.61 4.77 -14.57
CA GLN A 52 5.59 4.50 -16.00
C GLN A 52 6.98 4.73 -16.56
N ILE A 53 7.45 3.80 -17.38
CA ILE A 53 8.78 3.88 -17.99
C ILE A 53 8.61 4.22 -19.46
N SER A 54 9.37 5.21 -19.95
CA SER A 54 9.32 5.65 -21.33
C SER A 54 9.67 4.52 -22.30
N SER A 55 8.95 4.46 -23.41
CA SER A 55 9.22 3.50 -24.48
C SER A 55 10.48 3.82 -25.28
N GLU A 56 11.12 4.95 -25.01
CA GLU A 56 12.38 5.34 -25.66
C GLU A 56 13.58 4.53 -25.20
N PHE A 57 13.45 3.84 -24.05
CA PHE A 57 14.52 2.98 -23.53
C PHE A 57 14.46 1.60 -24.21
N ASP A 58 15.63 1.01 -24.44
CA ASP A 58 15.68 -0.38 -24.90
C ASP A 58 15.48 -1.36 -23.73
N ASN A 59 15.40 -2.65 -24.02
CA ASN A 59 15.09 -3.66 -23.01
C ASN A 59 16.15 -3.74 -21.89
N GLU A 60 17.43 -3.57 -22.23
CA GLU A 60 18.49 -3.59 -21.22
C GLU A 60 18.43 -2.37 -20.33
N GLU A 61 18.15 -1.20 -20.92
CA GLU A 61 17.98 0.03 -20.17
C GLU A 61 16.77 -0.03 -19.23
N ILE A 62 15.67 -0.58 -19.71
CA ILE A 62 14.46 -0.76 -18.88
C ILE A 62 14.76 -1.65 -17.68
N GLU A 63 15.45 -2.75 -17.88
CA GLU A 63 15.81 -3.66 -16.79
C GLU A 63 16.72 -2.98 -15.78
N GLU A 64 17.69 -2.22 -16.23
CA GLU A 64 18.57 -1.45 -15.34
C GLU A 64 17.79 -0.41 -14.53
N ILE A 65 16.87 0.30 -15.19
CA ILE A 65 16.01 1.27 -14.52
C ILE A 65 15.13 0.58 -13.48
N GLN A 66 14.57 -0.56 -13.80
CA GLN A 66 13.73 -1.32 -12.87
C GLN A 66 14.51 -1.75 -11.64
N PHE A 67 15.71 -2.26 -11.81
CA PHE A 67 16.56 -2.66 -10.68
C PHE A 67 16.94 -1.46 -9.82
N SER A 68 17.26 -0.34 -10.45
CA SER A 68 17.58 0.89 -9.71
C SER A 68 16.38 1.41 -8.92
N LEU A 69 15.18 1.31 -9.48
CA LEU A 69 13.94 1.68 -8.78
C LEU A 69 13.66 0.74 -7.61
N MET A 70 13.84 -0.56 -7.79
CA MET A 70 13.67 -1.53 -6.72
C MET A 70 14.61 -1.23 -5.56
N ASP A 71 15.88 -0.97 -5.85
CA ASP A 71 16.86 -0.61 -4.83
C ASP A 71 16.53 0.72 -4.16
N ALA A 72 16.09 1.70 -4.92
CA ALA A 72 15.70 3.00 -4.39
C ALA A 72 14.50 2.89 -3.45
N ILE A 73 13.53 2.05 -3.80
CA ILE A 73 12.36 1.78 -2.95
C ILE A 73 12.79 1.04 -1.68
N ASP A 74 13.56 -0.03 -1.83
CA ASP A 74 13.98 -0.86 -0.69
C ASP A 74 14.80 -0.07 0.33
N ASN A 75 15.53 0.93 -0.11
CA ASN A 75 16.35 1.76 0.78
C ASN A 75 15.53 2.74 1.63
N MET A 76 14.25 2.93 1.35
CA MET A 76 13.45 3.93 2.05
C MET A 76 12.19 3.41 2.70
N VAL A 77 11.76 2.20 2.38
CA VAL A 77 10.50 1.66 2.88
C VAL A 77 10.72 0.64 3.97
N ASN A 78 9.71 0.48 4.82
CA ASN A 78 9.72 -0.59 5.81
C ASN A 78 9.34 -1.92 5.15
N GLU A 79 8.45 -1.87 4.17
CA GLU A 79 8.02 -3.03 3.41
C GLU A 79 7.48 -2.57 2.05
N SER A 80 7.56 -3.44 1.07
CA SER A 80 6.98 -3.20 -0.25
C SER A 80 6.32 -4.46 -0.80
N LYS A 81 5.32 -4.25 -1.64
CA LYS A 81 4.63 -5.32 -2.35
C LYS A 81 4.55 -4.96 -3.83
N GLU A 82 5.11 -5.81 -4.67
CA GLU A 82 5.02 -5.66 -6.11
C GLU A 82 3.68 -6.22 -6.58
N ASN A 83 2.86 -5.40 -7.21
CA ASN A 83 1.59 -5.85 -7.77
C ASN A 83 1.76 -6.27 -9.23
N ILE A 84 2.32 -5.38 -10.04
CA ILE A 84 2.55 -5.64 -11.47
C ILE A 84 3.86 -4.98 -11.86
N ILE A 85 4.70 -5.72 -12.57
CA ILE A 85 5.90 -5.18 -13.19
C ILE A 85 5.90 -5.60 -14.65
N THR A 86 5.87 -4.61 -15.53
CA THR A 86 5.99 -4.80 -16.97
C THR A 86 7.10 -3.91 -17.50
N ASP A 87 7.42 -3.99 -18.78
CA ASP A 87 8.41 -3.11 -19.39
C ASP A 87 7.99 -1.64 -19.37
N GLU A 88 6.70 -1.37 -19.23
CA GLU A 88 6.16 -0.02 -19.28
C GLU A 88 5.71 0.51 -17.92
N THR A 89 5.43 -0.36 -16.97
CA THR A 89 4.81 0.04 -15.71
C THR A 89 5.31 -0.80 -14.55
N MET A 90 5.54 -0.13 -13.42
CA MET A 90 5.80 -0.77 -12.14
C MET A 90 4.75 -0.29 -11.14
N ASP A 91 4.01 -1.20 -10.57
CA ASP A 91 2.93 -0.92 -9.62
C ASP A 91 3.27 -1.56 -8.28
N TYR A 92 3.47 -0.71 -7.27
CA TYR A 92 3.88 -1.11 -5.93
C TYR A 92 2.94 -0.58 -4.87
N ILE A 93 2.82 -1.33 -3.80
CA ILE A 93 2.35 -0.80 -2.52
C ILE A 93 3.56 -0.74 -1.61
N ILE A 94 3.80 0.41 -1.00
CA ILE A 94 4.92 0.62 -0.10
C ILE A 94 4.44 1.10 1.26
N TRP A 95 5.15 0.70 2.32
CA TRP A 95 4.87 1.11 3.69
C TRP A 95 6.06 1.88 4.21
N CYS A 96 5.83 3.13 4.61
CA CYS A 96 6.88 4.05 5.01
C CYS A 96 6.72 4.47 6.47
N ASP A 97 7.85 4.83 7.11
CA ASP A 97 7.86 5.34 8.47
C ASP A 97 6.97 6.58 8.57
N PRO A 98 5.95 6.59 9.42
CA PRO A 98 5.01 7.70 9.52
C PRO A 98 5.64 8.99 10.03
N ILE A 99 6.77 8.92 10.72
CA ILE A 99 7.46 10.11 11.21
C ILE A 99 8.27 10.77 10.10
N LYS A 100 9.00 9.96 9.32
CA LYS A 100 9.82 10.49 8.21
C LYS A 100 8.99 10.86 6.99
N TYR A 101 7.94 10.08 6.71
CA TYR A 101 7.20 10.18 5.47
C TYR A 101 5.72 10.47 5.74
N ASN A 102 5.47 11.55 6.46
CA ASN A 102 4.11 11.96 6.79
C ASN A 102 3.37 12.65 5.63
N LYS A 103 4.05 12.87 4.51
CA LYS A 103 3.47 13.49 3.31
C LYS A 103 3.91 12.73 2.06
N THR A 104 3.02 12.61 1.11
CA THR A 104 3.30 11.96 -0.16
C THR A 104 4.45 12.64 -0.91
N SER A 105 4.57 13.96 -0.82
CA SER A 105 5.67 14.70 -1.44
C SER A 105 7.03 14.34 -0.87
N LYS A 106 7.11 14.00 0.40
CA LYS A 106 8.36 13.56 1.02
C LYS A 106 8.77 12.18 0.50
N VAL A 107 7.80 11.29 0.32
CA VAL A 107 8.04 9.97 -0.29
C VAL A 107 8.61 10.16 -1.69
N TYR A 108 7.99 11.00 -2.49
CA TYR A 108 8.45 11.26 -3.86
C TYR A 108 9.88 11.83 -3.88
N ARG A 109 10.17 12.82 -3.06
CA ARG A 109 11.50 13.45 -3.04
C ARG A 109 12.59 12.47 -2.64
N THR A 110 12.31 11.64 -1.64
CA THR A 110 13.28 10.63 -1.20
C THR A 110 13.48 9.56 -2.27
N LEU A 111 12.40 9.11 -2.90
CA LEU A 111 12.49 8.12 -3.98
C LEU A 111 13.30 8.67 -5.14
N LYS A 112 13.05 9.92 -5.53
CA LYS A 112 13.81 10.58 -6.60
C LYS A 112 15.30 10.70 -6.26
N SER A 113 15.61 11.10 -5.04
CA SER A 113 16.99 11.20 -4.58
C SER A 113 17.69 9.83 -4.61
N ASN A 114 17.01 8.80 -4.11
CA ASN A 114 17.56 7.45 -4.09
C ASN A 114 17.76 6.90 -5.50
N PHE A 115 16.79 7.13 -6.38
CA PHE A 115 16.89 6.69 -7.77
C PHE A 115 18.08 7.37 -8.47
N ASN A 116 18.28 8.66 -8.27
CA ASN A 116 19.38 9.39 -8.86
C ASN A 116 20.77 8.87 -8.39
N LYS A 117 20.83 8.33 -7.18
CA LYS A 117 22.06 7.71 -6.68
C LYS A 117 22.31 6.33 -7.29
N GLU A 118 21.25 5.59 -7.57
CA GLU A 118 21.33 4.22 -8.06
C GLU A 118 21.45 4.13 -9.58
N SER A 119 20.91 5.11 -10.31
CA SER A 119 20.82 5.04 -11.76
C SER A 119 21.45 6.24 -12.43
N SER A 120 22.19 5.97 -13.54
CA SER A 120 22.66 6.99 -14.45
C SER A 120 21.68 7.16 -15.61
N LEU A 121 20.68 6.30 -15.72
CA LEU A 121 19.71 6.30 -16.81
C LEU A 121 18.39 6.88 -16.36
N GLY A 122 17.84 7.76 -17.18
CA GLY A 122 16.50 8.27 -16.98
C GLY A 122 16.38 9.28 -15.85
N THR A 123 15.27 9.97 -15.85
CA THR A 123 14.92 10.96 -14.84
C THR A 123 13.54 10.64 -14.29
N LEU A 124 13.47 10.49 -12.97
CA LEU A 124 12.19 10.25 -12.29
C LEU A 124 11.44 11.56 -12.17
N LYS A 125 10.23 11.60 -12.70
CA LYS A 125 9.37 12.78 -12.69
C LYS A 125 8.01 12.46 -12.13
N LYS A 126 7.38 13.49 -11.58
CA LYS A 126 6.04 13.39 -11.06
C LYS A 126 5.03 13.62 -12.17
N ILE A 127 4.06 12.72 -12.34
CA ILE A 127 2.88 12.96 -13.15
C ILE A 127 1.80 13.56 -12.24
N ASN A 128 1.51 12.89 -11.14
CA ASN A 128 0.53 13.36 -10.16
C ASN A 128 0.86 12.75 -8.80
N ILE A 129 0.81 13.58 -7.78
CA ILE A 129 0.92 13.14 -6.39
C ILE A 129 -0.35 13.55 -5.69
N ASN A 130 -1.04 12.57 -5.12
CA ASN A 130 -2.25 12.77 -4.38
C ASN A 130 -2.07 12.19 -2.99
N ARG A 131 -3.11 12.25 -2.16
CA ARG A 131 -3.07 11.68 -0.84
C ARG A 131 -2.82 10.17 -0.95
N LYS A 132 -1.67 9.71 -0.50
CA LYS A 132 -1.25 8.29 -0.51
C LYS A 132 -1.14 7.64 -1.88
N ILE A 133 -1.14 8.42 -2.96
CA ILE A 133 -0.94 7.90 -4.32
C ILE A 133 0.16 8.70 -5.01
N LEU A 134 1.13 7.99 -5.57
CA LEU A 134 2.19 8.56 -6.38
C LEU A 134 2.07 7.99 -7.79
N LEU A 135 1.81 8.83 -8.76
CA LEU A 135 1.85 8.48 -10.16
C LEU A 135 3.07 9.18 -10.77
N LEU A 136 4.06 8.39 -11.13
CA LEU A 136 5.38 8.86 -11.54
C LEU A 136 5.72 8.32 -12.92
N LYS A 137 6.78 8.88 -13.51
CA LYS A 137 7.32 8.38 -14.77
C LYS A 137 8.83 8.50 -14.81
N ILE A 138 9.45 7.67 -15.64
CA ILE A 138 10.87 7.77 -15.97
C ILE A 138 10.98 8.19 -17.44
N ASP A 139 11.56 9.35 -17.68
CA ASP A 139 11.84 9.87 -19.00
C ASP A 139 13.32 9.72 -19.36
N ASN A 140 13.61 9.78 -20.65
CA ASN A 140 14.97 9.60 -21.15
C ASN A 140 15.83 10.88 -21.08
N ASP A 141 15.29 11.98 -20.64
CA ASP A 141 16.05 13.23 -20.55
C ASP A 141 16.46 13.67 -19.12
#